data_defe0f6048112c2d37bc8df0fd4e183f
#
_entry.id   defe0f6048112c2d37bc8df0fd4e183f
#
_cell.length_a   1.000
_cell.length_b   1.000
_cell.length_c   1.000
_cell.angle_alpha   90.00
_cell.angle_beta   90.00
_cell.angle_gamma   90.00
#
_symmetry.space_group_name_H-M   'P 1'
#
loop_
_entity.id
_entity.type
_entity.pdbx_description
1 polymer ?
#
loop_
_entity_poly.entity_id
_entity_poly.type
_entity_poly.pdbx_seq_one_letter_code
_entity_poly.pdbx_strand_id
1 'polypeptide(L)'
;MVFQQFNLFPHLTAGENVMLAVKVVKKMGDADAERLAQQMLDKVGLAEKFDAYPERLSGGQQQRVAIARALAMSPKVLLCDEITSALDPELVNEVLAVVKQLASEGMTLVMVTHEMRFAREVGSKLVFMHHGKVHEVGDPRQLFANPQTAELQHFVGSVSL
;
A
#
# COMPACT_ATOMS: atom_id res chain seq x y z
N MET A 1 6.86 -1.00 5.91
CA MET A 1 6.59 0.18 5.07
C MET A 1 6.62 -0.24 3.61
N VAL A 2 5.70 0.28 2.81
CA VAL A 2 5.63 0.10 1.35
C VAL A 2 5.88 1.46 0.73
N PHE A 3 6.73 1.51 -0.30
CA PHE A 3 7.21 2.75 -0.92
C PHE A 3 6.61 2.93 -2.31
N GLN A 4 6.70 4.14 -2.85
CA GLN A 4 6.32 4.49 -4.21
C GLN A 4 7.05 3.62 -5.25
N GLN A 5 8.35 3.42 -5.07
CA GLN A 5 9.12 2.44 -5.84
C GLN A 5 8.96 1.08 -5.16
N PHE A 6 8.74 0.04 -5.93
CA PHE A 6 8.44 -1.31 -5.42
C PHE A 6 9.58 -1.90 -4.57
N ASN A 7 10.83 -1.50 -4.86
CA ASN A 7 12.03 -1.94 -4.14
C ASN A 7 12.14 -3.46 -4.00
N LEU A 8 11.72 -4.19 -5.03
CA LEU A 8 11.92 -5.64 -5.09
C LEU A 8 13.37 -5.93 -5.45
N PHE A 9 13.89 -7.03 -4.91
CA PHE A 9 15.19 -7.56 -5.31
C PHE A 9 15.04 -8.22 -6.67
N PRO A 10 15.69 -7.71 -7.74
CA PRO A 10 15.44 -8.15 -9.11
C PRO A 10 15.95 -9.57 -9.39
N HIS A 11 16.89 -10.06 -8.59
CA HIS A 11 17.49 -11.40 -8.69
C HIS A 11 16.75 -12.44 -7.85
N LEU A 12 15.67 -12.07 -7.17
CA LEU A 12 14.81 -12.95 -6.39
C LEU A 12 13.42 -13.04 -7.02
N THR A 13 12.79 -14.20 -6.94
CA THR A 13 11.39 -14.37 -7.33
C THR A 13 10.44 -13.61 -6.40
N ALA A 14 9.15 -13.51 -6.74
CA ALA A 14 8.14 -12.90 -5.87
C ALA A 14 8.07 -13.60 -4.51
N GLY A 15 8.06 -14.94 -4.50
CA GLY A 15 8.10 -15.73 -3.26
C GLY A 15 9.34 -15.45 -2.43
N GLU A 16 10.52 -15.48 -3.04
CA GLU A 16 11.79 -15.21 -2.36
C GLU A 16 11.86 -13.78 -1.81
N ASN A 17 11.34 -12.78 -2.53
CA ASN A 17 11.21 -11.41 -2.02
C ASN A 17 10.38 -11.34 -0.73
N VAL A 18 9.29 -12.11 -0.65
CA VAL A 18 8.45 -12.16 0.55
C VAL A 18 9.14 -12.95 1.67
N MET A 19 9.81 -14.06 1.35
CA MET A 19 10.50 -14.94 2.31
C MET A 19 11.70 -14.27 2.98
N LEU A 20 12.42 -13.40 2.27
CA LEU A 20 13.73 -12.89 2.69
C LEU A 20 13.71 -12.31 4.10
N ALA A 21 12.79 -11.39 4.38
CA ALA A 21 12.73 -10.71 5.67
C ALA A 21 12.39 -11.67 6.83
N VAL A 22 11.46 -12.60 6.62
CA VAL A 22 11.06 -13.56 7.67
C VAL A 22 12.17 -14.60 7.95
N LYS A 23 12.94 -14.99 6.93
CA LYS A 23 14.11 -15.86 7.11
C LYS A 23 15.23 -15.16 7.86
N VAL A 24 15.56 -13.93 7.46
CA VAL A 24 16.70 -13.19 8.04
C VAL A 24 16.38 -12.66 9.43
N VAL A 25 15.22 -12.04 9.63
CA VAL A 25 14.87 -11.34 10.87
C VAL A 25 14.20 -12.27 11.87
N LYS A 26 13.18 -13.04 11.43
CA LYS A 26 12.46 -13.96 12.33
C LYS A 26 13.13 -15.31 12.47
N LYS A 27 14.20 -15.58 11.68
CA LYS A 27 14.91 -16.88 11.67
C LYS A 27 13.98 -18.06 11.35
N MET A 28 12.96 -17.79 10.53
CA MET A 28 11.97 -18.81 10.10
C MET A 28 12.63 -19.85 9.20
N GLY A 29 12.30 -21.11 9.40
CA GLY A 29 12.75 -22.20 8.53
C GLY A 29 12.19 -22.09 7.11
N ASP A 30 12.87 -22.70 6.12
CA ASP A 30 12.53 -22.57 4.71
C ASP A 30 11.10 -22.99 4.40
N ALA A 31 10.65 -24.15 4.85
CA ALA A 31 9.30 -24.65 4.60
C ALA A 31 8.20 -23.76 5.20
N ASP A 32 8.44 -23.17 6.38
CA ASP A 32 7.47 -22.27 7.01
C ASP A 32 7.46 -20.90 6.32
N ALA A 33 8.63 -20.40 5.90
CA ALA A 33 8.76 -19.16 5.16
C ALA A 33 8.09 -19.25 3.78
N GLU A 34 8.25 -20.38 3.09
CA GLU A 34 7.61 -20.64 1.79
C GLU A 34 6.08 -20.68 1.93
N ARG A 35 5.56 -21.43 2.91
CA ARG A 35 4.12 -21.49 3.19
C ARG A 35 3.55 -20.10 3.52
N LEU A 36 4.26 -19.32 4.34
CA LEU A 36 3.85 -17.94 4.66
C LEU A 36 3.87 -17.05 3.43
N ALA A 37 4.91 -17.13 2.60
CA ALA A 37 5.01 -16.34 1.39
C ALA A 37 3.89 -16.66 0.41
N GLN A 38 3.56 -17.96 0.24
CA GLN A 38 2.44 -18.39 -0.58
C GLN A 38 1.11 -17.81 -0.08
N GLN A 39 0.87 -17.83 1.24
CA GLN A 39 -0.32 -17.23 1.85
C GLN A 39 -0.39 -15.71 1.63
N MET A 40 0.74 -15.01 1.73
CA MET A 40 0.78 -13.56 1.54
C MET A 40 0.60 -13.18 0.07
N LEU A 41 1.15 -13.96 -0.86
CA LEU A 41 0.93 -13.74 -2.29
C LEU A 41 -0.52 -14.04 -2.69
N ASP A 42 -1.13 -15.09 -2.15
CA ASP A 42 -2.55 -15.39 -2.34
C ASP A 42 -3.43 -14.23 -1.84
N LYS A 43 -3.14 -13.71 -0.66
CA LYS A 43 -3.85 -12.57 -0.06
C LYS A 43 -3.86 -11.31 -0.94
N VAL A 44 -2.84 -11.11 -1.77
CA VAL A 44 -2.76 -9.99 -2.71
C VAL A 44 -3.12 -10.39 -4.16
N GLY A 45 -3.71 -11.60 -4.35
CA GLY A 45 -4.15 -12.11 -5.65
C GLY A 45 -3.01 -12.48 -6.61
N LEU A 46 -1.90 -13.00 -6.09
CA LEU A 46 -0.71 -13.37 -6.86
C LEU A 46 -0.19 -14.78 -6.53
N ALA A 47 -1.07 -15.71 -6.13
CA ALA A 47 -0.69 -17.06 -5.74
C ALA A 47 0.13 -17.78 -6.84
N GLU A 48 -0.27 -17.62 -8.11
CA GLU A 48 0.37 -18.25 -9.26
C GLU A 48 1.68 -17.55 -9.70
N LYS A 49 2.06 -16.45 -9.07
CA LYS A 49 3.27 -15.66 -9.41
C LYS A 49 4.45 -15.94 -8.47
N PHE A 50 4.38 -16.96 -7.63
CA PHE A 50 5.42 -17.27 -6.63
C PHE A 50 6.83 -17.34 -7.25
N ASP A 51 6.97 -18.03 -8.38
CA ASP A 51 8.25 -18.24 -9.07
C ASP A 51 8.57 -17.16 -10.11
N ALA A 52 7.72 -16.13 -10.24
CA ALA A 52 7.96 -15.06 -11.21
C ALA A 52 9.00 -14.06 -10.70
N TYR A 53 9.95 -13.69 -11.55
CA TYR A 53 10.89 -12.60 -11.29
C TYR A 53 10.23 -11.25 -11.51
N PRO A 54 10.68 -10.17 -10.83
CA PRO A 54 10.10 -8.82 -10.95
C PRO A 54 9.97 -8.33 -12.39
N GLU A 55 10.92 -8.62 -13.27
CA GLU A 55 10.89 -8.25 -14.69
C GLU A 55 9.71 -8.84 -15.48
N ARG A 56 9.10 -9.93 -14.97
CA ARG A 56 7.95 -10.60 -15.58
C ARG A 56 6.62 -10.20 -14.93
N LEU A 57 6.65 -9.21 -14.04
CA LEU A 57 5.49 -8.70 -13.33
C LEU A 57 5.15 -7.29 -13.81
N SER A 58 3.85 -6.99 -13.97
CA SER A 58 3.40 -5.61 -14.18
C SER A 58 3.74 -4.73 -12.96
N GLY A 59 3.74 -3.40 -13.12
CA GLY A 59 3.96 -2.47 -12.01
C GLY A 59 3.00 -2.71 -10.84
N GLY A 60 1.70 -2.92 -11.13
CA GLY A 60 0.69 -3.25 -10.11
C GLY A 60 0.95 -4.59 -9.42
N GLN A 61 1.44 -5.61 -10.16
CA GLN A 61 1.84 -6.88 -9.58
C GLN A 61 3.08 -6.72 -8.69
N GLN A 62 4.10 -5.97 -9.13
CA GLN A 62 5.29 -5.69 -8.32
C GLN A 62 4.93 -4.97 -7.01
N GLN A 63 4.03 -4.00 -7.07
CA GLN A 63 3.56 -3.29 -5.87
C GLN A 63 2.80 -4.22 -4.92
N ARG A 64 1.96 -5.10 -5.45
CA ARG A 64 1.27 -6.11 -4.63
C ARG A 64 2.24 -7.11 -3.99
N VAL A 65 3.34 -7.50 -4.66
CA VAL A 65 4.42 -8.28 -4.04
C VAL A 65 5.09 -7.49 -2.91
N ALA A 66 5.35 -6.19 -3.09
CA ALA A 66 5.91 -5.34 -2.04
C ALA A 66 4.99 -5.24 -0.81
N ILE A 67 3.67 -5.19 -1.02
CA ILE A 67 2.67 -5.26 0.06
C ILE A 67 2.72 -6.62 0.75
N ALA A 68 2.71 -7.74 0.01
CA ALA A 68 2.81 -9.09 0.55
C ALA A 68 4.07 -9.28 1.41
N ARG A 69 5.22 -8.77 0.93
CA ARG A 69 6.49 -8.75 1.68
C ARG A 69 6.37 -8.01 3.01
N ALA A 70 5.70 -6.87 3.02
CA ALA A 70 5.49 -6.11 4.26
C ALA A 70 4.54 -6.84 5.21
N LEU A 71 3.48 -7.48 4.72
CA LEU A 71 2.51 -8.26 5.50
C LEU A 71 3.12 -9.50 6.15
N ALA A 72 4.08 -10.18 5.50
CA ALA A 72 4.76 -11.35 6.03
C ALA A 72 5.47 -11.09 7.37
N MET A 73 5.84 -9.85 7.64
CA MET A 73 6.40 -9.43 8.92
C MET A 73 5.35 -9.29 10.04
N SER A 74 4.06 -9.50 9.73
CA SER A 74 2.93 -9.36 10.68
C SER A 74 2.91 -8.00 11.38
N PRO A 75 2.93 -6.89 10.63
CA PRO A 75 3.00 -5.55 11.20
C PRO A 75 1.71 -5.19 11.93
N LYS A 76 1.81 -4.43 13.04
CA LYS A 76 0.65 -3.80 13.69
C LYS A 76 0.14 -2.58 12.92
N VAL A 77 1.04 -1.90 12.21
CA VAL A 77 0.73 -0.72 11.39
C VAL A 77 1.47 -0.87 10.06
N LEU A 78 0.78 -0.67 8.94
CA LEU A 78 1.36 -0.65 7.62
C LEU A 78 1.47 0.81 7.14
N LEU A 79 2.69 1.26 6.89
CA LEU A 79 2.97 2.58 6.32
C LEU A 79 3.03 2.46 4.80
N CYS A 80 2.24 3.27 4.09
CA CYS A 80 2.15 3.31 2.64
C CYS A 80 2.50 4.72 2.15
N ASP A 81 3.60 4.83 1.42
CA ASP A 81 4.08 6.12 0.92
C ASP A 81 3.91 6.19 -0.60
N GLU A 82 2.85 6.89 -1.03
CA GLU A 82 2.49 7.11 -2.44
C GLU A 82 2.54 5.83 -3.31
N ILE A 83 1.99 4.75 -2.83
CA ILE A 83 2.12 3.40 -3.40
C ILE A 83 1.51 3.22 -4.81
N THR A 84 0.80 4.22 -5.32
CA THR A 84 0.18 4.21 -6.67
C THR A 84 0.86 5.15 -7.65
N SER A 85 1.74 6.07 -7.18
CA SER A 85 2.30 7.15 -8.01
C SER A 85 3.19 6.68 -9.17
N ALA A 86 3.75 5.46 -9.07
CA ALA A 86 4.59 4.87 -10.11
C ALA A 86 3.82 3.93 -11.05
N LEU A 87 2.48 3.92 -10.97
CA LEU A 87 1.63 2.99 -11.71
C LEU A 87 0.85 3.69 -12.82
N ASP A 88 0.62 2.97 -13.90
CA ASP A 88 -0.37 3.36 -14.90
C ASP A 88 -1.78 3.39 -14.28
N PRO A 89 -2.66 4.32 -14.70
CA PRO A 89 -3.99 4.49 -14.11
C PRO A 89 -4.84 3.20 -14.06
N GLU A 90 -4.66 2.32 -15.05
CA GLU A 90 -5.38 1.04 -15.11
C GLU A 90 -4.99 0.08 -13.97
N LEU A 91 -3.72 0.17 -13.50
CA LEU A 91 -3.18 -0.70 -12.45
C LEU A 91 -3.41 -0.17 -11.03
N VAL A 92 -3.73 1.11 -10.88
CA VAL A 92 -3.99 1.76 -9.59
C VAL A 92 -5.10 1.06 -8.84
N ASN A 93 -6.21 0.76 -9.51
CA ASN A 93 -7.38 0.14 -8.88
C ASN A 93 -7.09 -1.25 -8.30
N GLU A 94 -6.21 -2.03 -8.92
CA GLU A 94 -5.82 -3.36 -8.42
C GLU A 94 -5.09 -3.25 -7.08
N VAL A 95 -4.20 -2.28 -6.94
CA VAL A 95 -3.44 -2.05 -5.70
C VAL A 95 -4.35 -1.48 -4.61
N LEU A 96 -5.19 -0.49 -4.95
CA LEU A 96 -6.13 0.11 -4.00
C LEU A 96 -7.17 -0.90 -3.50
N ALA A 97 -7.60 -1.86 -4.32
CA ALA A 97 -8.51 -2.93 -3.90
C ALA A 97 -7.89 -3.79 -2.79
N VAL A 98 -6.60 -4.14 -2.90
CA VAL A 98 -5.88 -4.87 -1.84
C VAL A 98 -5.81 -4.04 -0.56
N VAL A 99 -5.49 -2.75 -0.66
CA VAL A 99 -5.42 -1.86 0.52
C VAL A 99 -6.80 -1.72 1.19
N LYS A 100 -7.86 -1.59 0.40
CA LYS A 100 -9.25 -1.53 0.90
C LYS A 100 -9.63 -2.82 1.65
N GLN A 101 -9.26 -3.98 1.11
CA GLN A 101 -9.46 -5.26 1.77
C GLN A 101 -8.73 -5.29 3.12
N LEU A 102 -7.44 -4.93 3.17
CA LEU A 102 -6.66 -4.89 4.41
C LEU A 102 -7.27 -3.96 5.46
N ALA A 103 -7.76 -2.78 5.05
CA ALA A 103 -8.48 -1.86 5.92
C ALA A 103 -9.75 -2.51 6.49
N SER A 104 -10.54 -3.20 5.65
CA SER A 104 -11.77 -3.88 6.08
C SER A 104 -11.53 -5.04 7.04
N GLU A 105 -10.35 -5.66 6.96
CA GLU A 105 -9.89 -6.72 7.89
C GLU A 105 -9.34 -6.16 9.22
N GLY A 106 -9.37 -4.84 9.41
CA GLY A 106 -8.94 -4.18 10.65
C GLY A 106 -7.45 -3.84 10.71
N MET A 107 -6.71 -3.90 9.59
CA MET A 107 -5.32 -3.45 9.54
C MET A 107 -5.24 -1.94 9.77
N THR A 108 -4.40 -1.51 10.70
CA THR A 108 -4.07 -0.08 10.85
C THR A 108 -3.15 0.36 9.72
N LEU A 109 -3.62 1.31 8.91
CA LEU A 109 -2.91 1.87 7.76
C LEU A 109 -2.59 3.34 7.99
N VAL A 110 -1.38 3.76 7.67
CA VAL A 110 -1.02 5.18 7.53
C VAL A 110 -0.56 5.38 6.10
N MET A 111 -1.28 6.22 5.34
CA MET A 111 -1.05 6.39 3.92
C MET A 111 -0.75 7.84 3.59
N VAL A 112 0.29 8.07 2.78
CA VAL A 112 0.48 9.29 2.00
C VAL A 112 -0.05 8.98 0.61
N THR A 113 -1.02 9.76 0.11
CA THR A 113 -1.67 9.50 -1.16
C THR A 113 -2.24 10.76 -1.80
N HIS A 114 -2.31 10.77 -3.12
CA HIS A 114 -3.07 11.74 -3.91
C HIS A 114 -4.38 11.15 -4.49
N GLU A 115 -4.71 9.92 -4.11
CA GLU A 115 -5.96 9.25 -4.48
C GLU A 115 -7.10 9.73 -3.56
N MET A 116 -7.63 10.93 -3.83
CA MET A 116 -8.57 11.59 -2.91
C MET A 116 -9.91 10.85 -2.81
N ARG A 117 -10.39 10.22 -3.90
CA ARG A 117 -11.60 9.38 -3.86
C ARG A 117 -11.43 8.21 -2.93
N PHE A 118 -10.28 7.53 -3.00
CA PHE A 118 -9.95 6.42 -2.12
C PHE A 118 -9.82 6.88 -0.67
N ALA A 119 -9.09 7.99 -0.41
CA ALA A 119 -8.96 8.56 0.93
C ALA A 119 -10.31 8.90 1.56
N ARG A 120 -11.25 9.44 0.77
CA ARG A 120 -12.62 9.76 1.21
C ARG A 120 -13.45 8.52 1.53
N GLU A 121 -13.27 7.44 0.73
CA GLU A 121 -14.07 6.22 0.87
C GLU A 121 -13.60 5.35 2.04
N VAL A 122 -12.28 5.17 2.19
CA VAL A 122 -11.66 4.16 3.07
C VAL A 122 -11.07 4.78 4.33
N GLY A 123 -10.63 6.04 4.27
CA GLY A 123 -9.98 6.71 5.39
C GLY A 123 -10.95 6.95 6.56
N SER A 124 -10.49 6.65 7.77
CA SER A 124 -11.19 7.01 9.02
C SER A 124 -10.74 8.36 9.56
N LYS A 125 -9.57 8.82 9.17
CA LYS A 125 -8.99 10.12 9.54
C LYS A 125 -8.13 10.65 8.40
N LEU A 126 -8.30 11.92 8.07
CA LEU A 126 -7.46 12.66 7.13
C LEU A 126 -6.61 13.69 7.88
N VAL A 127 -5.36 13.81 7.48
CA VAL A 127 -4.45 14.87 7.93
C VAL A 127 -4.00 15.63 6.69
N PHE A 128 -4.47 16.88 6.56
CA PHE A 128 -4.01 17.77 5.50
C PHE A 128 -2.78 18.53 5.97
N MET A 129 -1.70 18.40 5.20
CA MET A 129 -0.43 19.04 5.47
C MET A 129 -0.11 20.07 4.38
N HIS A 130 0.42 21.22 4.79
CA HIS A 130 0.89 22.29 3.89
C HIS A 130 2.15 22.91 4.46
N HIS A 131 3.18 23.10 3.62
CA HIS A 131 4.51 23.61 4.05
C HIS A 131 5.08 22.94 5.31
N GLY A 132 4.97 21.60 5.39
CA GLY A 132 5.50 20.81 6.51
C GLY A 132 4.73 20.94 7.83
N LYS A 133 3.56 21.59 7.83
CA LYS A 133 2.69 21.75 9.01
C LYS A 133 1.33 21.08 8.78
N VAL A 134 0.76 20.58 9.87
CA VAL A 134 -0.62 20.10 9.86
C VAL A 134 -1.55 21.33 9.86
N HIS A 135 -2.40 21.43 8.85
CA HIS A 135 -3.41 22.47 8.70
C HIS A 135 -4.78 22.04 9.17
N GLU A 136 -5.26 20.88 8.71
CA GLU A 136 -6.55 20.34 9.12
C GLU A 136 -6.47 18.84 9.41
N VAL A 137 -7.27 18.39 10.39
CA VAL A 137 -7.39 16.97 10.77
C VAL A 137 -8.85 16.66 11.04
N GLY A 138 -9.37 15.59 10.46
CA GLY A 138 -10.75 15.20 10.71
C GLY A 138 -11.20 14.01 9.88
N ASP A 139 -12.52 13.79 9.86
CA ASP A 139 -13.15 12.83 8.96
C ASP A 139 -12.97 13.27 7.50
N PRO A 140 -12.50 12.38 6.60
CA PRO A 140 -12.23 12.75 5.21
C PRO A 140 -13.46 13.31 4.49
N ARG A 141 -14.65 12.76 4.74
CA ARG A 141 -15.90 13.20 4.07
C ARG A 141 -16.26 14.60 4.48
N GLN A 142 -16.08 14.92 5.77
CA GLN A 142 -16.36 16.27 6.30
C GLN A 142 -15.35 17.29 5.80
N LEU A 143 -14.03 16.96 5.83
CA LEU A 143 -12.99 17.86 5.38
C LEU A 143 -13.10 18.19 3.87
N PHE A 144 -13.43 17.19 3.05
CA PHE A 144 -13.63 17.44 1.61
C PHE A 144 -14.93 18.16 1.28
N ALA A 145 -15.98 17.98 2.09
CA ALA A 145 -17.27 18.69 1.89
C ALA A 145 -17.25 20.13 2.39
N ASN A 146 -16.50 20.41 3.46
CA ASN A 146 -16.47 21.72 4.12
C ASN A 146 -15.08 22.05 4.66
N PRO A 147 -14.07 22.26 3.75
CA PRO A 147 -12.73 22.64 4.16
C PRO A 147 -12.73 24.03 4.82
N GLN A 148 -12.01 24.17 5.94
CA GLN A 148 -12.02 25.39 6.74
C GLN A 148 -10.89 26.34 6.35
N THR A 149 -9.72 25.81 5.94
CA THR A 149 -8.55 26.61 5.52
C THR A 149 -8.60 26.93 4.04
N ALA A 150 -8.10 28.10 3.65
CA ALA A 150 -7.99 28.51 2.25
C ALA A 150 -7.13 27.52 1.44
N GLU A 151 -6.10 26.98 2.05
CA GLU A 151 -5.18 26.01 1.45
C GLU A 151 -5.90 24.70 1.11
N LEU A 152 -6.70 24.17 2.02
CA LEU A 152 -7.48 22.95 1.75
C LEU A 152 -8.61 23.22 0.75
N GLN A 153 -9.27 24.38 0.80
CA GLN A 153 -10.27 24.80 -0.20
C GLN A 153 -9.69 24.82 -1.61
N HIS A 154 -8.50 25.44 -1.75
CA HIS A 154 -7.79 25.49 -3.03
C HIS A 154 -7.40 24.07 -3.50
N PHE A 155 -6.88 23.23 -2.60
CA PHE A 155 -6.51 21.87 -2.90
C PHE A 155 -7.71 21.04 -3.36
N VAL A 156 -8.83 21.06 -2.63
CA VAL A 156 -10.05 20.35 -2.96
C VAL A 156 -10.64 20.81 -4.31
N GLY A 157 -10.55 22.10 -4.61
CA GLY A 157 -10.99 22.67 -5.89
C GLY A 157 -10.11 22.25 -7.09
N SER A 158 -8.88 21.80 -6.85
CA SER A 158 -7.94 21.39 -7.91
C SER A 158 -7.92 19.88 -8.18
N VAL A 159 -8.53 19.06 -7.32
CA VAL A 159 -8.53 17.60 -7.45
C VAL A 159 -9.93 17.08 -7.81
N SER A 160 -9.97 15.98 -8.58
CA SER A 160 -11.22 15.27 -8.88
C SER A 160 -11.60 14.36 -7.68
N LEU A 161 -12.67 14.70 -6.99
CA LEU A 161 -13.24 13.96 -5.85
C LEU A 161 -14.29 12.92 -6.27
#